data_7c9a02a92750684ca789e671d59a7014
#
_entry.id   7c9a02a92750684ca789e671d59a7014
#
_cell.length_a   1.000
_cell.length_b   1.000
_cell.length_c   1.000
_cell.angle_alpha   90.00
_cell.angle_beta   90.00
_cell.angle_gamma   90.00
#
_symmetry.space_group_name_H-M   'P 1'
#
loop_
_entity.id
_entity.type
_entity.pdbx_description
1 polymer ?
#
loop_
_entity_poly.entity_id
_entity_poly.type
_entity_poly.pdbx_seq_one_letter_code
_entity_poly.pdbx_strand_id
1 'polypeptide(L)'
;MSSFVDSKHKKLSQEEIIGIAARETGGKYSAEQVKASLLAEAHEMKAIMMRQGNTIFVVHRASDHPDVALFRALNADTIPNFIKNSVVFAQAMGMAGFQYMVTDFEDKGLLNIFKSVFRNAPFPNMGYDIQKAKGEEHYRVTVNLGDTGAQGGLPPTPAQSSEGAL
;
A
#
# COMPACT_ATOMS: atom_id res chain seq x y z
N MET A 1 7.79 -29.83 12.70
CA MET A 1 8.32 -28.48 12.70
C MET A 1 7.68 -27.62 11.66
N SER A 2 7.68 -28.08 10.44
CA SER A 2 7.08 -27.24 9.42
C SER A 2 5.60 -27.00 9.68
N SER A 3 4.91 -27.98 10.24
CA SER A 3 3.51 -27.80 10.52
C SER A 3 3.29 -26.72 11.57
N PHE A 4 4.22 -26.63 12.52
CA PHE A 4 4.13 -25.60 13.52
C PHE A 4 4.37 -24.21 12.88
N VAL A 5 5.36 -24.14 12.03
CA VAL A 5 5.63 -22.90 11.32
C VAL A 5 4.46 -22.53 10.44
N ASP A 6 3.90 -23.54 9.78
CA ASP A 6 2.77 -23.29 8.89
C ASP A 6 1.57 -22.75 9.64
N SER A 7 1.35 -23.21 10.87
CA SER A 7 0.21 -22.72 11.62
C SER A 7 0.38 -21.24 11.96
N LYS A 8 1.62 -20.79 12.14
CA LYS A 8 1.85 -19.37 12.41
C LYS A 8 1.61 -18.52 11.17
N HIS A 9 1.88 -19.11 10.01
CA HIS A 9 1.73 -18.38 8.77
C HIS A 9 0.55 -18.89 7.98
N LYS A 10 -0.42 -19.42 8.71
CA LYS A 10 -1.62 -19.93 8.09
C LYS A 10 -2.26 -18.88 7.22
N LYS A 11 -2.70 -19.30 6.05
CA LYS A 11 -3.39 -18.40 5.15
C LYS A 11 -4.78 -18.11 5.68
N LEU A 12 -5.03 -16.85 5.96
CA LEU A 12 -6.32 -16.43 6.47
C LEU A 12 -7.30 -16.20 5.33
N SER A 13 -8.58 -16.29 5.64
CA SER A 13 -9.59 -15.94 4.66
C SER A 13 -9.65 -14.44 4.50
N GLN A 14 -10.26 -14.00 3.42
CA GLN A 14 -10.44 -12.57 3.21
C GLN A 14 -11.26 -11.96 4.35
N GLU A 15 -12.28 -12.68 4.80
CA GLU A 15 -13.10 -12.19 5.91
C GLU A 15 -12.29 -12.04 7.18
N GLU A 16 -11.39 -12.98 7.43
CA GLU A 16 -10.56 -12.90 8.62
C GLU A 16 -9.61 -11.71 8.54
N ILE A 17 -9.04 -11.46 7.38
CA ILE A 17 -8.16 -10.32 7.20
C ILE A 17 -8.91 -9.02 7.42
N ILE A 18 -10.10 -8.92 6.87
CA ILE A 18 -10.92 -7.73 7.04
C ILE A 18 -11.25 -7.51 8.51
N GLY A 19 -11.59 -8.59 9.21
CA GLY A 19 -11.89 -8.49 10.62
C GLY A 19 -10.72 -8.01 11.45
N ILE A 20 -9.54 -8.53 11.14
CA ILE A 20 -8.33 -8.12 11.86
C ILE A 20 -8.02 -6.65 11.56
N ALA A 21 -8.11 -6.27 10.31
CA ALA A 21 -7.84 -4.89 9.93
C ALA A 21 -8.82 -3.93 10.60
N ALA A 22 -10.08 -4.33 10.71
CA ALA A 22 -11.08 -3.50 11.36
C ALA A 22 -10.73 -3.30 12.83
N ARG A 23 -10.28 -4.35 13.51
CA ARG A 23 -9.92 -4.25 14.91
C ARG A 23 -8.72 -3.33 15.10
N GLU A 24 -7.81 -3.29 14.11
CA GLU A 24 -6.64 -2.45 14.20
C GLU A 24 -6.99 -0.96 14.17
N THR A 25 -8.19 -0.62 13.74
CA THR A 25 -8.61 0.77 13.77
C THR A 25 -9.04 1.22 15.17
N GLY A 26 -8.93 0.34 16.15
CA GLY A 26 -9.36 0.67 17.50
C GLY A 26 -10.85 0.74 17.64
N GLY A 27 -11.58 0.07 16.77
CA GLY A 27 -13.03 0.09 16.81
C GLY A 27 -13.65 1.23 16.05
N LYS A 28 -12.84 2.02 15.34
CA LYS A 28 -13.36 3.14 14.58
C LYS A 28 -14.27 2.66 13.45
N TYR A 29 -13.94 1.52 12.87
CA TYR A 29 -14.75 0.93 11.80
C TYR A 29 -15.00 -0.53 12.10
N SER A 30 -16.19 -0.98 11.78
CA SER A 30 -16.52 -2.40 11.92
C SER A 30 -16.05 -3.13 10.67
N ALA A 31 -16.01 -4.48 10.77
CA ALA A 31 -15.65 -5.29 9.62
C ALA A 31 -16.63 -5.04 8.47
N GLU A 32 -17.91 -4.85 8.81
CA GLU A 32 -18.91 -4.60 7.79
C GLU A 32 -18.68 -3.26 7.07
N GLN A 33 -18.27 -2.26 7.84
CA GLN A 33 -17.98 -0.97 7.24
C GLN A 33 -16.75 -1.05 6.34
N VAL A 34 -15.73 -1.78 6.75
CA VAL A 34 -14.54 -1.97 5.91
C VAL A 34 -14.94 -2.70 4.63
N LYS A 35 -15.75 -3.74 4.75
CA LYS A 35 -16.17 -4.50 3.58
C LYS A 35 -16.99 -3.64 2.63
N ALA A 36 -17.89 -2.82 3.17
CA ALA A 36 -18.70 -1.94 2.34
C ALA A 36 -17.82 -0.93 1.61
N SER A 37 -16.81 -0.43 2.29
CA SER A 37 -15.86 0.51 1.69
C SER A 37 -15.12 -0.14 0.52
N LEU A 38 -14.70 -1.39 0.70
CA LEU A 38 -14.01 -2.09 -0.38
C LEU A 38 -14.89 -2.27 -1.60
N LEU A 39 -16.14 -2.63 -1.37
CA LEU A 39 -17.07 -2.81 -2.47
C LEU A 39 -17.34 -1.50 -3.20
N ALA A 40 -17.45 -0.41 -2.45
CA ALA A 40 -17.66 0.90 -3.05
C ALA A 40 -16.46 1.29 -3.91
N GLU A 41 -15.26 1.07 -3.42
CA GLU A 41 -14.06 1.40 -4.19
C GLU A 41 -13.97 0.57 -5.45
N ALA A 42 -14.28 -0.71 -5.34
CA ALA A 42 -14.25 -1.58 -6.51
C ALA A 42 -15.23 -1.10 -7.57
N HIS A 43 -16.40 -0.67 -7.13
CA HIS A 43 -17.44 -0.26 -8.04
C HIS A 43 -17.19 1.13 -8.62
N GLU A 44 -16.85 2.09 -7.77
CA GLU A 44 -16.78 3.47 -8.18
C GLU A 44 -15.43 3.85 -8.75
N MET A 45 -14.37 3.27 -8.24
CA MET A 45 -13.02 3.62 -8.66
C MET A 45 -12.33 2.54 -9.44
N LYS A 46 -13.05 1.46 -9.72
CA LYS A 46 -12.46 0.31 -10.42
C LYS A 46 -11.27 -0.26 -9.68
N ALA A 47 -11.33 -0.20 -8.36
CA ALA A 47 -10.25 -0.72 -7.55
C ALA A 47 -10.22 -2.24 -7.64
N ILE A 48 -9.02 -2.78 -7.59
CA ILE A 48 -8.84 -4.23 -7.53
C ILE A 48 -8.17 -4.57 -6.22
N MET A 49 -8.36 -5.79 -5.79
CA MET A 49 -7.75 -6.28 -4.58
C MET A 49 -6.69 -7.29 -4.95
N MET A 50 -5.49 -7.09 -4.45
CA MET A 50 -4.40 -8.01 -4.67
C MET A 50 -3.98 -8.56 -3.33
N ARG A 51 -3.95 -9.86 -3.25
CA ARG A 51 -3.58 -10.50 -2.00
C ARG A 51 -2.15 -11.00 -2.09
N GLN A 52 -1.37 -10.69 -1.05
CA GLN A 52 -0.03 -11.20 -0.91
C GLN A 52 0.11 -11.64 0.54
N GLY A 53 0.32 -12.94 0.76
CA GLY A 53 0.31 -13.46 2.11
C GLY A 53 -1.04 -13.18 2.77
N ASN A 54 -1.01 -12.64 3.96
CA ASN A 54 -2.22 -12.25 4.66
C ASN A 54 -2.42 -10.74 4.65
N THR A 55 -1.98 -10.12 3.59
CA THR A 55 -2.18 -8.70 3.35
C THR A 55 -3.00 -8.53 2.07
N ILE A 56 -4.01 -7.69 2.12
CA ILE A 56 -4.80 -7.36 0.95
C ILE A 56 -4.48 -5.93 0.57
N PHE A 57 -4.00 -5.74 -0.64
CA PHE A 57 -3.75 -4.40 -1.18
C PHE A 57 -4.91 -4.03 -2.06
N VAL A 58 -5.46 -2.85 -1.80
CA VAL A 58 -6.56 -2.32 -2.61
C VAL A 58 -5.98 -1.19 -3.43
N VAL A 59 -6.07 -1.32 -4.74
CA VAL A 59 -5.37 -0.39 -5.60
C VAL A 59 -6.26 0.03 -6.76
N HIS A 60 -6.17 1.30 -7.11
CA HIS A 60 -6.85 1.79 -8.30
C HIS A 60 -5.97 2.85 -8.96
N ARG A 61 -6.22 3.06 -10.23
CA ARG A 61 -5.48 4.04 -11.00
C ARG A 61 -5.99 5.43 -10.69
N ALA A 62 -5.08 6.39 -10.54
CA ALA A 62 -5.50 7.77 -10.32
C ALA A 62 -6.22 8.27 -11.56
N SER A 63 -7.26 9.07 -11.34
CA SER A 63 -8.13 9.45 -12.46
C SER A 63 -7.45 10.35 -13.46
N ASP A 64 -6.56 11.21 -13.01
CA ASP A 64 -5.90 12.16 -13.91
C ASP A 64 -4.41 11.86 -14.11
N HIS A 65 -3.93 10.74 -13.58
CA HIS A 65 -2.54 10.35 -13.74
C HIS A 65 -2.48 8.84 -13.93
N PRO A 66 -2.60 8.38 -15.16
CA PRO A 66 -2.71 6.93 -15.40
C PRO A 66 -1.50 6.11 -15.00
N ASP A 67 -0.36 6.74 -14.78
CA ASP A 67 0.82 6.02 -14.34
C ASP A 67 0.96 5.98 -12.82
N VAL A 68 -0.05 6.46 -12.09
CA VAL A 68 -0.04 6.50 -10.64
C VAL A 68 -1.05 5.50 -10.09
N ALA A 69 -0.61 4.65 -9.18
CA ALA A 69 -1.47 3.71 -8.49
C ALA A 69 -1.73 4.23 -7.07
N LEU A 70 -3.00 4.41 -6.75
CA LEU A 70 -3.40 4.78 -5.39
C LEU A 70 -3.76 3.51 -4.65
N PHE A 71 -3.20 3.32 -3.46
CA PHE A 71 -3.40 2.05 -2.79
C PHE A 71 -3.52 2.21 -1.29
N ARG A 72 -4.05 1.17 -0.67
CA ARG A 72 -4.04 1.02 0.77
C ARG A 72 -3.93 -0.47 1.07
N ALA A 73 -3.60 -0.80 2.30
CA ALA A 73 -3.37 -2.19 2.67
C ALA A 73 -4.21 -2.56 3.89
N LEU A 74 -4.74 -3.76 3.85
CA LEU A 74 -5.38 -4.38 5.00
C LEU A 74 -4.44 -5.50 5.42
N ASN A 75 -3.80 -5.34 6.55
CA ASN A 75 -2.75 -6.27 6.94
C ASN A 75 -3.13 -7.11 8.14
N ALA A 76 -2.96 -8.42 8.01
CA ALA A 76 -3.13 -9.35 9.10
C ALA A 76 -1.87 -10.18 9.31
N ASP A 77 -0.78 -9.80 8.70
CA ASP A 77 0.50 -10.47 8.88
C ASP A 77 1.33 -9.76 9.94
N THR A 78 2.40 -10.43 10.36
CA THR A 78 3.41 -9.80 11.21
C THR A 78 4.07 -8.68 10.42
N ILE A 79 4.72 -7.78 11.14
CA ILE A 79 5.40 -6.67 10.48
C ILE A 79 6.46 -7.14 9.48
N PRO A 80 7.34 -8.10 9.83
CA PRO A 80 8.30 -8.57 8.82
C PRO A 80 7.64 -9.13 7.57
N ASN A 81 6.55 -9.85 7.73
CA ASN A 81 5.85 -10.39 6.58
C ASN A 81 5.14 -9.31 5.80
N PHE A 82 4.60 -8.32 6.48
CA PHE A 82 3.98 -7.19 5.79
C PHE A 82 5.00 -6.46 4.93
N ILE A 83 6.22 -6.32 5.43
CA ILE A 83 7.28 -5.68 4.66
C ILE A 83 7.56 -6.49 3.40
N LYS A 84 7.68 -7.81 3.54
CA LYS A 84 7.91 -8.66 2.37
C LYS A 84 6.74 -8.57 1.38
N ASN A 85 5.53 -8.60 1.91
CA ASN A 85 4.34 -8.53 1.06
C ASN A 85 4.30 -7.22 0.30
N SER A 86 4.71 -6.14 0.96
CA SER A 86 4.70 -4.82 0.34
C SER A 86 5.73 -4.73 -0.78
N VAL A 87 6.88 -5.35 -0.62
CA VAL A 87 7.89 -5.37 -1.66
C VAL A 87 7.37 -6.11 -2.88
N VAL A 88 6.73 -7.26 -2.65
CA VAL A 88 6.17 -8.02 -3.77
C VAL A 88 5.07 -7.23 -4.47
N PHE A 89 4.25 -6.53 -3.69
CA PHE A 89 3.20 -5.70 -4.27
C PHE A 89 3.81 -4.60 -5.13
N ALA A 90 4.87 -3.95 -4.64
CA ALA A 90 5.52 -2.89 -5.40
C ALA A 90 6.09 -3.42 -6.70
N GLN A 91 6.67 -4.63 -6.67
CA GLN A 91 7.16 -5.23 -7.90
C GLN A 91 6.04 -5.46 -8.90
N ALA A 92 4.90 -5.94 -8.40
CA ALA A 92 3.75 -6.19 -9.27
C ALA A 92 3.26 -4.89 -9.90
N MET A 93 3.26 -3.81 -9.14
CA MET A 93 2.81 -2.53 -9.67
C MET A 93 3.76 -2.03 -10.75
N GLY A 94 5.06 -2.19 -10.53
CA GLY A 94 6.02 -1.82 -11.54
C GLY A 94 5.86 -2.63 -12.81
N MET A 95 5.62 -3.93 -12.65
CA MET A 95 5.42 -4.79 -13.81
C MET A 95 4.11 -4.47 -14.53
N ALA A 96 3.14 -3.95 -13.82
CA ALA A 96 1.89 -3.54 -14.44
C ALA A 96 2.00 -2.22 -15.17
N GLY A 97 3.14 -1.56 -15.08
CA GLY A 97 3.36 -0.33 -15.82
C GLY A 97 3.20 0.94 -15.03
N PHE A 98 2.94 0.84 -13.74
CA PHE A 98 2.83 2.04 -12.93
C PHE A 98 4.22 2.60 -12.65
N GLN A 99 4.33 3.91 -12.71
CA GLN A 99 5.57 4.58 -12.40
C GLN A 99 5.61 4.96 -10.93
N TYR A 100 4.45 5.19 -10.33
CA TYR A 100 4.35 5.68 -8.96
C TYR A 100 3.24 4.98 -8.21
N MET A 101 3.45 4.86 -6.90
CA MET A 101 2.42 4.38 -5.98
C MET A 101 2.25 5.44 -4.90
N VAL A 102 1.01 5.69 -4.52
CA VAL A 102 0.72 6.68 -3.50
C VAL A 102 -0.23 6.09 -2.48
N THR A 103 0.05 6.32 -1.21
CA THR A 103 -0.85 5.94 -0.15
C THR A 103 -0.88 7.03 0.92
N ASP A 104 -2.03 7.18 1.54
CA ASP A 104 -2.24 8.14 2.62
C ASP A 104 -2.62 7.40 3.88
N PHE A 105 -2.15 7.90 5.02
CA PHE A 105 -2.49 7.30 6.30
C PHE A 105 -2.23 8.30 7.40
N GLU A 106 -2.73 7.97 8.60
CA GLU A 106 -2.61 8.87 9.75
C GLU A 106 -1.76 8.28 10.85
N ASP A 107 -1.40 7.02 10.75
CA ASP A 107 -0.70 6.32 11.81
C ASP A 107 0.81 6.52 11.69
N LYS A 108 1.39 7.16 12.70
CA LYS A 108 2.82 7.40 12.70
C LYS A 108 3.62 6.11 12.76
N GLY A 109 3.07 5.08 13.40
CA GLY A 109 3.74 3.79 13.42
C GLY A 109 3.84 3.19 12.04
N LEU A 110 2.84 3.38 11.23
CA LEU A 110 2.84 2.88 9.87
C LEU A 110 3.91 3.60 9.05
N LEU A 111 4.18 4.86 9.37
CA LEU A 111 5.23 5.60 8.69
C LEU A 111 6.58 4.90 8.87
N ASN A 112 6.87 4.45 10.08
CA ASN A 112 8.12 3.77 10.34
C ASN A 112 8.18 2.43 9.60
N ILE A 113 7.06 1.77 9.47
CA ILE A 113 7.00 0.53 8.71
C ILE A 113 7.33 0.78 7.25
N PHE A 114 6.77 1.84 6.67
CA PHE A 114 7.07 2.17 5.28
C PHE A 114 8.53 2.52 5.10
N LYS A 115 9.11 3.22 6.05
CA LYS A 115 10.54 3.52 5.97
C LYS A 115 11.36 2.23 5.96
N SER A 116 10.95 1.25 6.73
CA SER A 116 11.62 -0.05 6.73
C SER A 116 11.46 -0.76 5.39
N VAL A 117 10.27 -0.68 4.81
CA VAL A 117 10.04 -1.28 3.50
C VAL A 117 11.03 -0.70 2.48
N PHE A 118 11.14 0.62 2.44
CA PHE A 118 12.00 1.25 1.45
C PHE A 118 13.47 0.94 1.70
N ARG A 119 13.86 0.88 2.98
CA ARG A 119 15.24 0.60 3.31
C ARG A 119 15.65 -0.80 2.87
N ASN A 120 14.71 -1.73 2.89
CA ASN A 120 15.00 -3.12 2.57
C ASN A 120 14.57 -3.53 1.18
N ALA A 121 14.02 -2.62 0.43
CA ALA A 121 13.54 -2.96 -0.91
C ALA A 121 14.72 -3.19 -1.85
N PRO A 122 14.65 -4.23 -2.67
CA PRO A 122 15.76 -4.55 -3.57
C PRO A 122 15.66 -3.82 -4.91
N PHE A 123 15.07 -2.65 -4.94
CA PHE A 123 14.91 -1.91 -6.18
C PHE A 123 15.94 -0.79 -6.25
N PRO A 124 16.94 -0.92 -7.08
CA PRO A 124 18.02 0.07 -7.09
C PRO A 124 17.58 1.47 -7.46
N ASN A 125 16.54 1.60 -8.25
CA ASN A 125 16.09 2.92 -8.67
C ASN A 125 14.82 3.38 -7.99
N MET A 126 14.39 2.67 -6.95
CA MET A 126 13.19 3.05 -6.24
C MET A 126 13.49 4.18 -5.28
N GLY A 127 12.70 5.21 -5.36
CA GLY A 127 12.80 6.31 -4.42
C GLY A 127 11.48 6.49 -3.73
N TYR A 128 11.48 7.32 -2.70
CA TYR A 128 10.24 7.61 -2.01
C TYR A 128 10.27 9.02 -1.45
N ASP A 129 9.08 9.55 -1.24
CA ASP A 129 8.90 10.87 -0.66
C ASP A 129 7.75 10.77 0.33
N ILE A 130 7.93 11.39 1.50
CA ILE A 130 6.93 11.37 2.53
C ILE A 130 6.57 12.82 2.84
N GLN A 131 5.29 13.12 2.73
CA GLN A 131 4.80 14.45 3.00
C GLN A 131 3.81 14.39 4.14
N LYS A 132 3.84 15.38 5.00
CA LYS A 132 2.93 15.49 6.11
C LYS A 132 2.03 16.70 5.88
N ALA A 133 0.74 16.50 5.98
CA ALA A 133 -0.19 17.59 5.82
C ALA A 133 -0.02 18.56 6.97
N LYS A 134 -0.06 19.84 6.63
CA LYS A 134 0.19 20.88 7.59
C LYS A 134 -0.89 20.88 8.67
N GLY A 135 -0.45 20.81 9.92
CA GLY A 135 -1.37 20.91 11.03
C GLY A 135 -2.15 19.65 11.34
N GLU A 136 -1.85 18.55 10.69
CA GLU A 136 -2.57 17.30 10.91
C GLU A 136 -1.63 16.12 10.93
N GLU A 137 -2.10 15.04 11.56
CA GLU A 137 -1.38 13.77 11.55
C GLU A 137 -1.78 13.02 10.30
N HIS A 138 -1.42 13.55 9.18
CA HIS A 138 -1.76 12.95 7.90
C HIS A 138 -0.50 12.85 7.06
N TYR A 139 -0.20 11.66 6.58
CA TYR A 139 1.02 11.41 5.81
C TYR A 139 0.66 10.90 4.44
N ARG A 140 1.38 11.39 3.46
CA ARG A 140 1.29 10.86 2.10
C ARG A 140 2.65 10.31 1.72
N VAL A 141 2.67 9.07 1.31
CA VAL A 141 3.88 8.42 0.83
C VAL A 141 3.76 8.20 -0.66
N THR A 142 4.70 8.76 -1.39
CA THR A 142 4.79 8.58 -2.83
C THR A 142 6.02 7.75 -3.12
N VAL A 143 5.84 6.65 -3.80
CA VAL A 143 6.92 5.74 -4.15
C VAL A 143 7.15 5.81 -5.65
N ASN A 144 8.37 6.15 -6.01
CA ASN A 144 8.78 6.07 -7.39
C ASN A 144 9.28 4.66 -7.61
N LEU A 145 8.61 3.90 -8.46
CA LEU A 145 8.93 2.51 -8.67
C LEU A 145 10.22 2.32 -9.47
N GLY A 146 10.91 3.40 -9.71
CA GLY A 146 12.12 3.35 -10.46
C GLY A 146 11.76 3.33 -11.92
N ASP A 147 12.70 3.63 -12.72
CA ASP A 147 12.39 3.57 -14.06
C ASP A 147 12.64 2.19 -14.55
N THR A 148 11.94 1.86 -15.52
CA THR A 148 12.13 0.62 -16.18
C THR A 148 13.16 0.81 -17.29
N GLY A 149 13.96 1.82 -17.14
CA GLY A 149 14.99 2.11 -18.08
C GLY A 149 14.61 3.20 -19.02
N ALA A 150 13.44 3.16 -19.51
CA ALA A 150 13.05 4.10 -20.56
C ALA A 150 12.83 5.49 -20.01
N GLN A 151 12.36 5.55 -18.80
CA GLN A 151 12.01 6.84 -18.26
C GLN A 151 12.97 7.33 -17.24
N GLY A 152 14.20 6.91 -17.35
CA GLY A 152 15.15 7.27 -16.35
C GLY A 152 15.20 8.74 -16.08
N GLY A 153 14.88 9.52 -17.05
CA GLY A 153 14.92 10.94 -16.85
C GLY A 153 13.65 11.54 -16.30
N LEU A 154 12.71 10.72 -15.99
CA LEU A 154 11.45 11.23 -15.54
C LEU A 154 11.62 12.02 -14.26
N PRO A 155 11.20 13.24 -14.25
CA PRO A 155 11.39 14.08 -13.09
C PRO A 155 10.47 13.65 -11.96
N PRO A 156 10.76 14.09 -10.77
CA PRO A 156 9.94 13.79 -9.62
C PRO A 156 8.65 14.58 -9.60
N THR A 157 8.16 14.85 -10.75
CA THR A 157 6.91 15.57 -10.86
C THR A 157 5.80 15.04 -10.00
N PRO A 158 5.67 13.74 -9.90
CA PRO A 158 4.57 13.20 -9.11
C PRO A 158 4.61 13.63 -7.66
N ALA A 159 5.78 13.78 -7.12
CA ALA A 159 5.85 14.28 -5.75
C ALA A 159 5.22 15.64 -5.67
N GLN A 160 5.46 16.44 -6.67
CA GLN A 160 4.86 17.74 -6.70
C GLN A 160 3.38 17.65 -6.92
N SER A 161 3.00 16.74 -7.75
CA SER A 161 1.58 16.52 -7.96
C SER A 161 0.90 16.15 -6.68
N SER A 162 1.54 15.33 -5.88
CA SER A 162 0.92 14.93 -4.64
C SER A 162 0.75 16.12 -3.72
N GLU A 163 1.61 17.09 -3.80
CA GLU A 163 1.38 18.29 -3.05
C GLU A 163 0.11 18.95 -3.47
N GLY A 164 -0.07 19.06 -4.75
CA GLY A 164 -1.28 19.67 -5.23
C GLY A 164 -2.50 18.90 -4.81
N ALA A 165 -2.39 17.61 -4.72
CA ALA A 165 -3.52 16.80 -4.34
C ALA A 165 -3.86 16.97 -2.88
N LEU A 166 -2.91 17.32 -2.08
CA LEU A 166 -3.20 17.54 -0.68
C LEU A 166 -3.86 18.87 -0.46
#